data_55a8f15ffa50956e3895bf9fa5571b62
#
_entry.id   55a8f15ffa50956e3895bf9fa5571b62
#
_cell.length_a   1.000
_cell.length_b   1.000
_cell.length_c   1.000
_cell.angle_alpha   90.00
_cell.angle_beta   90.00
_cell.angle_gamma   90.00
#
_symmetry.space_group_name_H-M   'P 1'
#
loop_
_entity.id
_entity.type
_entity.pdbx_description
1 polymer ?
#
loop_
_entity_poly.entity_id
_entity_poly.type
_entity_poly.pdbx_seq_one_letter_code
_entity_poly.pdbx_strand_id
1 'polypeptide(L)'
;MADRPYDYLSALGARIAIARNELTISQAKMAEALGISLRAYQSYELGKRSIPVEALVELHRKFDVDLNWILLGVEAVRLEHDLAKLEEFEVALDKFLSDSGTKLKSEKRGAIAARWYRSFLDGKEIAMDDVHTWIELLRE
;
A
#
# COMPACT_ATOMS: atom_id res chain seq x y z
N MET A 1 16.45 -24.83 -17.42
CA MET A 1 16.15 -23.46 -17.87
C MET A 1 16.83 -22.52 -16.91
N ALA A 2 17.81 -21.76 -17.39
CA ALA A 2 18.45 -20.76 -16.56
C ALA A 2 17.37 -19.73 -16.19
N ASP A 3 17.14 -19.52 -14.91
CA ASP A 3 16.37 -18.41 -14.38
C ASP A 3 16.96 -17.13 -14.98
N ARG A 4 16.21 -16.44 -15.83
CA ARG A 4 16.62 -15.10 -16.24
C ARG A 4 16.63 -14.27 -14.96
N PRO A 5 17.76 -13.64 -14.61
CA PRO A 5 17.76 -12.77 -13.46
C PRO A 5 16.63 -11.76 -13.66
N TYR A 6 15.81 -11.57 -12.62
CA TYR A 6 14.72 -10.59 -12.63
C TYR A 6 15.30 -9.25 -13.07
N ASP A 7 14.87 -8.76 -14.22
CA ASP A 7 15.36 -7.49 -14.76
C ASP A 7 14.67 -6.34 -14.00
N TYR A 8 15.19 -6.09 -12.81
CA TYR A 8 14.71 -5.05 -11.91
C TYR A 8 14.69 -3.67 -12.57
N LEU A 9 15.69 -3.34 -13.36
CA LEU A 9 15.79 -2.02 -14.00
C LEU A 9 14.70 -1.82 -15.05
N SER A 10 14.40 -2.84 -15.86
CA SER A 10 13.31 -2.79 -16.83
C SER A 10 11.94 -2.67 -16.14
N ALA A 11 11.72 -3.41 -15.06
CA ALA A 11 10.48 -3.34 -14.30
C ALA A 11 10.31 -1.96 -13.62
N LEU A 12 11.37 -1.42 -13.03
CA LEU A 12 11.40 -0.09 -12.43
C LEU A 12 11.13 1.00 -13.49
N GLY A 13 11.82 0.95 -14.62
CA GLY A 13 11.66 1.89 -15.71
C GLY A 13 10.22 1.89 -16.28
N ALA A 14 9.63 0.72 -16.45
CA ALA A 14 8.24 0.59 -16.89
C ALA A 14 7.26 1.25 -15.92
N ARG A 15 7.45 1.08 -14.61
CA ARG A 15 6.60 1.73 -13.60
C ARG A 15 6.77 3.24 -13.57
N ILE A 16 7.99 3.73 -13.74
CA ILE A 16 8.25 5.18 -13.89
C ILE A 16 7.51 5.75 -15.11
N ALA A 17 7.53 5.04 -16.24
CA ALA A 17 6.81 5.44 -17.45
C ALA A 17 5.29 5.43 -17.24
N ILE A 18 4.75 4.44 -16.55
CA ILE A 18 3.32 4.37 -16.20
C ILE A 18 2.93 5.56 -15.33
N ALA A 19 3.67 5.85 -14.24
CA ALA A 19 3.41 6.99 -13.37
C ALA A 19 3.41 8.32 -14.13
N ARG A 20 4.38 8.53 -15.02
CA ARG A 20 4.42 9.73 -15.87
C ARG A 20 3.21 9.84 -16.81
N ASN A 21 2.83 8.72 -17.42
CA ASN A 21 1.69 8.70 -18.34
C ASN A 21 0.36 8.98 -17.62
N GLU A 22 0.18 8.44 -16.41
CA GLU A 22 -0.99 8.74 -15.57
C GLU A 22 -1.09 10.22 -15.21
N LEU A 23 0.05 10.87 -15.00
CA LEU A 23 0.15 12.31 -14.79
C LEU A 23 -0.03 13.14 -16.08
N THR A 24 -0.13 12.49 -17.24
CA THR A 24 -0.22 13.15 -18.56
C THR A 24 0.93 14.12 -18.86
N ILE A 25 2.13 13.81 -18.36
CA ILE A 25 3.33 14.64 -18.52
C ILE A 25 4.25 14.02 -19.57
N SER A 26 4.85 14.87 -20.43
CA SER A 26 5.84 14.42 -21.40
C SER A 26 7.16 14.05 -20.71
N GLN A 27 7.99 13.19 -21.35
CA GLN A 27 9.33 12.85 -20.88
C GLN A 27 10.19 14.09 -20.65
N ALA A 28 10.11 15.08 -21.55
CA ALA A 28 10.87 16.33 -21.43
C ALA A 28 10.49 17.13 -20.19
N LYS A 29 9.18 17.30 -19.95
CA LYS A 29 8.67 17.99 -18.74
C LYS A 29 8.99 17.25 -17.45
N MET A 30 8.92 15.92 -17.48
CA MET A 30 9.30 15.14 -16.30
C MET A 30 10.80 15.27 -16.01
N ALA A 31 11.65 15.18 -17.03
CA ALA A 31 13.09 15.36 -16.87
C ALA A 31 13.42 16.75 -16.29
N GLU A 32 12.79 17.81 -16.81
CA GLU A 32 12.92 19.17 -16.29
C GLU A 32 12.50 19.25 -14.81
N ALA A 33 11.36 18.70 -14.47
CA ALA A 33 10.83 18.71 -13.10
C ALA A 33 11.75 17.99 -12.12
N LEU A 34 12.42 16.92 -12.55
CA LEU A 34 13.35 16.15 -11.74
C LEU A 34 14.80 16.69 -11.76
N GLY A 35 15.07 17.76 -12.53
CA GLY A 35 16.39 18.36 -12.63
C GLY A 35 17.43 17.48 -13.35
N ILE A 36 17.00 16.63 -14.28
CA ILE A 36 17.84 15.71 -15.03
C ILE A 36 17.71 15.95 -16.54
N SER A 37 18.67 15.47 -17.33
CA SER A 37 18.59 15.58 -18.78
C SER A 37 17.52 14.64 -19.36
N LEU A 38 16.88 15.04 -20.46
CA LEU A 38 15.92 14.20 -21.18
C LEU A 38 16.53 12.82 -21.54
N ARG A 39 17.77 12.80 -21.99
CA ARG A 39 18.48 11.55 -22.36
C ARG A 39 18.65 10.62 -21.15
N ALA A 40 18.98 11.18 -19.99
CA ALA A 40 19.09 10.39 -18.76
C ALA A 40 17.72 9.84 -18.36
N TYR A 41 16.68 10.67 -18.36
CA TYR A 41 15.31 10.25 -18.04
C TYR A 41 14.81 9.12 -18.95
N GLN A 42 15.02 9.27 -20.26
CA GLN A 42 14.68 8.22 -21.23
C GLN A 42 15.40 6.89 -20.95
N SER A 43 16.68 6.97 -20.53
CA SER A 43 17.44 5.78 -20.14
C SER A 43 16.89 5.10 -18.91
N TYR A 44 16.28 5.83 -17.98
CA TYR A 44 15.59 5.27 -16.80
C TYR A 44 14.30 4.56 -17.17
N GLU A 45 13.44 5.16 -17.99
CA GLU A 45 12.20 4.50 -18.47
C GLU A 45 12.49 3.24 -19.29
N LEU A 46 13.60 3.20 -20.03
CA LEU A 46 14.02 2.03 -20.80
C LEU A 46 14.73 0.96 -19.96
N GLY A 47 14.93 1.19 -18.68
CA GLY A 47 15.64 0.25 -17.82
C GLY A 47 17.12 0.09 -18.13
N LYS A 48 17.73 1.04 -18.87
CA LYS A 48 19.15 1.00 -19.22
C LYS A 48 20.05 1.53 -18.11
N ARG A 49 19.51 2.34 -17.21
CA ARG A 49 20.22 2.94 -16.09
C ARG A 49 19.29 3.02 -14.88
N SER A 50 19.87 2.91 -13.68
CA SER A 50 19.15 3.15 -12.43
C SER A 50 18.88 4.64 -12.25
N ILE A 51 17.65 4.97 -11.86
CA ILE A 51 17.28 6.34 -11.50
C ILE A 51 17.95 6.71 -10.16
N PRO A 52 18.53 7.92 -10.02
CA PRO A 52 19.09 8.37 -8.76
C PRO A 52 18.01 8.51 -7.66
N VAL A 53 18.40 8.25 -6.42
CA VAL A 53 17.51 8.36 -5.26
C VAL A 53 16.94 9.78 -5.14
N GLU A 54 17.74 10.80 -5.42
CA GLU A 54 17.33 12.21 -5.39
C GLU A 54 16.17 12.48 -6.37
N ALA A 55 16.23 11.89 -7.57
CA ALA A 55 15.16 12.02 -8.57
C ALA A 55 13.88 11.29 -8.13
N LEU A 56 14.00 10.15 -7.45
CA LEU A 56 12.84 9.46 -6.83
C LEU A 56 12.19 10.29 -5.72
N VAL A 57 13.00 10.93 -4.87
CA VAL A 57 12.50 11.84 -3.84
C VAL A 57 11.73 13.01 -4.45
N GLU A 58 12.26 13.63 -5.52
CA GLU A 58 11.57 14.71 -6.23
C GLU A 58 10.30 14.24 -6.94
N LEU A 59 10.29 13.02 -7.47
CA LEU A 59 9.10 12.41 -8.07
C LEU A 59 7.96 12.30 -7.04
N HIS A 60 8.27 11.82 -5.85
CA HIS A 60 7.30 11.76 -4.75
C HIS A 60 6.87 13.16 -4.29
N ARG A 61 7.82 14.06 -4.00
CA ARG A 61 7.53 15.39 -3.46
C ARG A 61 6.68 16.26 -4.38
N LYS A 62 6.93 16.20 -5.70
CA LYS A 62 6.26 17.06 -6.70
C LYS A 62 4.97 16.48 -7.22
N PHE A 63 4.86 15.16 -7.30
CA PHE A 63 3.77 14.49 -7.99
C PHE A 63 3.03 13.48 -7.12
N ASP A 64 3.42 13.32 -5.85
CA ASP A 64 2.83 12.37 -4.90
C ASP A 64 2.80 10.91 -5.42
N VAL A 65 3.82 10.54 -6.21
CA VAL A 65 3.96 9.19 -6.74
C VAL A 65 4.36 8.25 -5.62
N ASP A 66 3.67 7.10 -5.53
CA ASP A 66 3.97 6.06 -4.55
C ASP A 66 5.31 5.37 -4.85
N LEU A 67 6.31 5.63 -4.01
CA LEU A 67 7.64 5.03 -4.15
C LEU A 67 7.67 3.53 -3.85
N ASN A 68 6.78 3.01 -3.00
CA ASN A 68 6.70 1.57 -2.77
C ASN A 68 6.26 0.86 -4.05
N TRP A 69 5.27 1.42 -4.73
CA TRP A 69 4.85 0.88 -6.01
C TRP A 69 5.94 1.01 -7.07
N ILE A 70 6.60 2.16 -7.18
CA ILE A 70 7.71 2.35 -8.13
C ILE A 70 8.83 1.33 -7.88
N LEU A 71 9.27 1.19 -6.63
CA LEU A 71 10.44 0.37 -6.28
C LEU A 71 10.10 -1.14 -6.22
N LEU A 72 8.98 -1.51 -5.64
CA LEU A 72 8.66 -2.89 -5.29
C LEU A 72 7.51 -3.46 -6.14
N GLY A 73 6.77 -2.62 -6.87
CA GLY A 73 5.58 -3.03 -7.59
C GLY A 73 4.39 -3.37 -6.69
N VAL A 74 4.45 -2.97 -5.42
CA VAL A 74 3.39 -3.18 -4.43
C VAL A 74 2.64 -1.87 -4.29
N GLU A 75 1.32 -1.89 -4.43
CA GLU A 75 0.51 -0.71 -4.11
C GLU A 75 0.72 -0.34 -2.65
N ALA A 76 0.90 0.94 -2.36
CA ALA A 76 0.82 1.42 -1.00
C ALA A 76 -0.55 1.04 -0.44
N VAL A 77 -0.54 0.59 0.80
CA VAL A 77 -1.77 0.40 1.57
C VAL A 77 -2.58 1.69 1.42
N ARG A 78 -3.77 1.61 0.84
CA ARG A 78 -4.64 2.76 0.68
C ARG A 78 -5.19 3.13 2.06
N LEU A 79 -4.46 3.96 2.76
CA LEU A 79 -4.75 4.32 4.15
C LEU A 79 -6.22 4.72 4.36
N GLU A 80 -6.78 5.49 3.43
CA GLU A 80 -8.20 5.88 3.48
C GLU A 80 -9.16 4.69 3.39
N HIS A 81 -8.86 3.74 2.49
CA HIS A 81 -9.66 2.52 2.35
C HIS A 81 -9.55 1.64 3.59
N ASP A 82 -8.35 1.51 4.14
CA ASP A 82 -8.10 0.71 5.32
C ASP A 82 -8.75 1.31 6.57
N LEU A 83 -8.72 2.63 6.70
CA LEU A 83 -9.44 3.34 7.77
C LEU A 83 -10.94 3.14 7.67
N ALA A 84 -11.54 3.27 6.47
CA ALA A 84 -12.96 3.03 6.26
C ALA A 84 -13.35 1.59 6.64
N LYS A 85 -12.53 0.60 6.28
CA LYS A 85 -12.74 -0.79 6.66
C LYS A 85 -12.62 -1.04 8.16
N LEU A 86 -11.70 -0.37 8.82
CA LEU A 86 -11.56 -0.43 10.27
C LEU A 86 -12.77 0.20 10.97
N GLU A 87 -13.29 1.31 10.48
CA GLU A 87 -14.52 1.94 11.00
C GLU A 87 -15.73 1.03 10.83
N GLU A 88 -15.90 0.41 9.65
CA GLU A 88 -16.97 -0.58 9.42
C GLU A 88 -16.89 -1.73 10.41
N PHE A 89 -15.69 -2.26 10.66
CA PHE A 89 -15.47 -3.31 11.63
C PHE A 89 -15.79 -2.87 13.06
N GLU A 90 -15.35 -1.69 13.48
CA GLU A 90 -15.64 -1.17 14.83
C GLU A 90 -17.13 -0.97 15.07
N VAL A 91 -17.88 -0.49 14.08
CA VAL A 91 -19.33 -0.36 14.15
C VAL A 91 -19.99 -1.73 14.27
N ALA A 92 -19.56 -2.72 13.47
CA ALA A 92 -20.08 -4.08 13.53
C ALA A 92 -19.77 -4.76 14.87
N LEU A 93 -18.57 -4.57 15.40
CA LEU A 93 -18.16 -5.07 16.72
C LEU A 93 -19.00 -4.45 17.84
N ASP A 94 -19.23 -3.14 17.80
CA ASP A 94 -20.02 -2.43 18.79
C ASP A 94 -21.48 -2.93 18.83
N LYS A 95 -22.06 -3.10 17.63
CA LYS A 95 -23.39 -3.68 17.49
C LYS A 95 -23.46 -5.10 18.05
N PHE A 96 -22.50 -5.96 17.70
CA PHE A 96 -22.43 -7.33 18.18
C PHE A 96 -22.33 -7.40 19.71
N LEU A 97 -21.46 -6.58 20.33
CA LEU A 97 -21.32 -6.51 21.79
C LEU A 97 -22.58 -6.04 22.48
N SER A 98 -23.28 -5.05 21.88
CA SER A 98 -24.56 -4.54 22.36
C SER A 98 -25.67 -5.61 22.32
N ASP A 99 -25.80 -6.28 21.17
CA ASP A 99 -26.84 -7.29 20.94
C ASP A 99 -26.65 -8.54 21.83
N SER A 100 -25.38 -8.93 22.05
CA SER A 100 -25.03 -10.08 22.90
C SER A 100 -24.96 -9.76 24.40
N GLY A 101 -25.01 -8.49 24.77
CA GLY A 101 -24.83 -8.04 26.16
C GLY A 101 -23.41 -8.28 26.69
N THR A 102 -22.47 -8.55 25.80
CA THR A 102 -21.07 -8.85 26.15
C THR A 102 -20.30 -7.57 26.47
N LYS A 103 -19.66 -7.51 27.62
CA LYS A 103 -18.80 -6.39 28.01
C LYS A 103 -17.33 -6.79 27.81
N LEU A 104 -16.60 -6.02 27.02
CA LEU A 104 -15.15 -6.15 26.85
C LEU A 104 -14.41 -4.97 27.44
N LYS A 105 -13.30 -5.25 28.12
CA LYS A 105 -12.34 -4.20 28.51
C LYS A 105 -11.70 -3.60 27.27
N SER A 106 -11.34 -2.32 27.33
CA SER A 106 -10.74 -1.57 26.21
C SER A 106 -9.50 -2.26 25.61
N GLU A 107 -8.65 -2.84 26.47
CA GLU A 107 -7.46 -3.59 26.05
C GLU A 107 -7.80 -4.81 25.20
N LYS A 108 -8.82 -5.58 25.61
CA LYS A 108 -9.28 -6.77 24.87
C LYS A 108 -9.96 -6.37 23.56
N ARG A 109 -10.71 -5.27 23.55
CA ARG A 109 -11.30 -4.70 22.34
C ARG A 109 -10.22 -4.29 21.34
N GLY A 110 -9.18 -3.58 21.79
CA GLY A 110 -8.03 -3.21 20.96
C GLY A 110 -7.29 -4.44 20.39
N ALA A 111 -7.13 -5.49 21.17
CA ALA A 111 -6.50 -6.73 20.71
C ALA A 111 -7.32 -7.42 19.58
N ILE A 112 -8.64 -7.41 19.68
CA ILE A 112 -9.56 -7.94 18.65
C ILE A 112 -9.44 -7.12 17.37
N ALA A 113 -9.51 -5.79 17.47
CA ALA A 113 -9.37 -4.89 16.32
C ALA A 113 -8.03 -5.06 15.63
N ALA A 114 -6.93 -5.16 16.39
CA ALA A 114 -5.60 -5.40 15.84
C ALA A 114 -5.47 -6.77 15.15
N ARG A 115 -6.10 -7.80 15.69
CA ARG A 115 -6.14 -9.14 15.07
C ARG A 115 -6.93 -9.13 13.78
N TRP A 116 -8.10 -8.49 13.78
CA TRP A 116 -8.91 -8.32 12.59
C TRP A 116 -8.15 -7.57 11.50
N TYR A 117 -7.53 -6.45 11.84
CA TYR A 117 -6.80 -5.62 10.86
C TYR A 117 -5.61 -6.38 10.23
N ARG A 118 -4.86 -7.16 11.01
CA ARG A 118 -3.79 -8.01 10.45
C ARG A 118 -4.36 -9.03 9.46
N SER A 119 -5.49 -9.69 9.80
CA SER A 119 -6.13 -10.63 8.90
C SER A 119 -6.63 -9.95 7.62
N PHE A 120 -7.16 -8.74 7.74
CA PHE A 120 -7.56 -7.92 6.60
C PHE A 120 -6.37 -7.58 5.69
N LEU A 121 -5.22 -7.19 6.24
CA LEU A 121 -3.99 -6.95 5.48
C LEU A 121 -3.48 -8.22 4.77
N ASP A 122 -3.70 -9.39 5.36
CA ASP A 122 -3.37 -10.69 4.76
C ASP A 122 -4.40 -11.13 3.69
N GLY A 123 -5.37 -10.29 3.36
CA GLY A 123 -6.43 -10.59 2.38
C GLY A 123 -7.44 -11.64 2.85
N LYS A 124 -7.56 -11.87 4.16
CA LYS A 124 -8.51 -12.82 4.74
C LYS A 124 -9.84 -12.12 5.03
N GLU A 125 -10.91 -12.71 4.56
CA GLU A 125 -12.25 -12.30 4.94
C GLU A 125 -12.60 -12.91 6.31
N ILE A 126 -12.92 -12.07 7.28
CA ILE A 126 -13.22 -12.47 8.67
C ILE A 126 -14.71 -12.23 8.95
N ALA A 127 -15.43 -13.31 9.18
CA ALA A 127 -16.83 -13.24 9.59
C ALA A 127 -16.97 -12.83 11.07
N MET A 128 -18.11 -12.28 11.44
CA MET A 128 -18.39 -11.92 12.86
C MET A 128 -18.42 -13.15 13.77
N ASP A 129 -18.70 -14.34 13.25
CA ASP A 129 -18.61 -15.60 14.01
C ASP A 129 -17.17 -15.92 14.43
N ASP A 130 -16.18 -15.61 13.59
CA ASP A 130 -14.77 -15.75 13.95
C ASP A 130 -14.40 -14.76 15.07
N VAL A 131 -14.92 -13.54 14.97
CA VAL A 131 -14.73 -12.50 16.00
C VAL A 131 -15.36 -12.96 17.33
N HIS A 132 -16.54 -13.57 17.29
CA HIS A 132 -17.16 -14.15 18.47
C HIS A 132 -16.26 -15.19 19.14
N THR A 133 -15.69 -16.10 18.37
CA THR A 133 -14.74 -17.10 18.87
C THR A 133 -13.54 -16.44 19.55
N TRP A 134 -13.02 -15.37 18.98
CA TRP A 134 -11.91 -14.62 19.61
C TRP A 134 -12.32 -13.95 20.92
N ILE A 135 -13.55 -13.43 20.99
CA ILE A 135 -14.09 -12.82 22.21
C ILE A 135 -14.19 -13.87 23.32
N GLU A 136 -14.70 -15.05 23.02
CA GLU A 136 -14.83 -16.14 24.00
C GLU A 136 -13.43 -16.58 24.54
N LEU A 137 -12.43 -16.69 23.67
CA LEU A 137 -11.05 -17.00 24.08
C LEU A 137 -10.40 -15.94 24.96
N LEU A 138 -10.89 -14.70 24.91
CA LEU A 138 -10.36 -13.58 25.71
C LEU A 138 -11.17 -13.33 27.00
N ARG A 139 -12.22 -14.09 27.25
CA ARG A 139 -13.07 -13.93 28.45
C ARG A 139 -12.44 -14.42 29.75
N GLU A 140 -11.40 -15.25 29.65
CA GLU A 140 -10.68 -15.78 30.82
C GLU A 140 -9.74 -14.75 31.44
#